data_c72d5e622a1f26bd78561687db00abec
#
_entry.id   c72d5e622a1f26bd78561687db00abec
#
_cell.length_a   1.000
_cell.length_b   1.000
_cell.length_c   1.000
_cell.angle_alpha   90.00
_cell.angle_beta   90.00
_cell.angle_gamma   90.00
#
_symmetry.space_group_name_H-M   'P 1'
#
loop_
_entity.id
_entity.type
_entity.pdbx_description
1 polymer ?
#
loop_
_entity_poly.entity_id
_entity_poly.type
_entity_poly.pdbx_seq_one_letter_code
_entity_poly.pdbx_strand_id
1 'polypeptide(L)'
;MIGDVLKRTRTIYGYKASEMSAALGISSSYLSEIENNKKQPSLEILQKYADIYGIKLSSLILLSENFNKITTENKSNVFIRNMMMHLINGMSKDLGEKNEESD
;
A
#
# COMPACT_ATOMS: atom_id res chain seq x y z
N MET A 1 7.33 0.36 9.85
CA MET A 1 7.23 -1.05 9.43
C MET A 1 6.20 -1.16 8.31
N ILE A 2 6.47 -1.99 7.34
CA ILE A 2 5.62 -2.06 6.16
C ILE A 2 4.22 -2.59 6.45
N GLY A 3 4.07 -3.44 7.46
CA GLY A 3 2.76 -3.97 7.83
C GLY A 3 1.76 -2.89 8.19
N ASP A 4 2.22 -1.87 8.88
CA ASP A 4 1.37 -0.74 9.25
C ASP A 4 0.88 0.01 8.02
N VAL A 5 1.75 0.20 7.04
CA VAL A 5 1.42 0.85 5.78
C VAL A 5 0.38 0.03 5.02
N LEU A 6 0.59 -1.28 4.94
CA LEU A 6 -0.31 -2.17 4.23
C LEU A 6 -1.70 -2.15 4.86
N LYS A 7 -1.76 -2.19 6.18
CA LYS A 7 -3.04 -2.15 6.89
C LYS A 7 -3.76 -0.83 6.68
N ARG A 8 -3.04 0.29 6.78
CA ARG A 8 -3.64 1.61 6.60
C ARG A 8 -4.11 1.81 5.18
N THR A 9 -3.31 1.39 4.21
CA THR A 9 -3.67 1.50 2.80
C THR A 9 -4.92 0.66 2.52
N ARG A 10 -4.97 -0.55 3.06
CA ARG A 10 -6.15 -1.41 2.93
C ARG A 10 -7.40 -0.71 3.45
N THR A 11 -7.29 -0.10 4.62
CA THR A 11 -8.41 0.60 5.25
C THR A 11 -8.84 1.80 4.40
N ILE A 12 -7.89 2.56 3.88
CA ILE A 12 -8.18 3.72 3.03
C ILE A 12 -8.91 3.30 1.76
N TYR A 13 -8.50 2.18 1.17
CA TYR A 13 -9.16 1.66 -0.03
C TYR A 13 -10.49 0.97 0.28
N GLY A 14 -10.82 0.80 1.56
CA GLY A 14 -12.10 0.22 1.95
C GLY A 14 -12.17 -1.30 1.90
N TYR A 15 -11.03 -1.97 1.87
CA TYR A 15 -11.01 -3.43 1.86
C TYR A 15 -11.08 -3.99 3.28
N LYS A 16 -11.95 -4.96 3.48
CA LYS A 16 -11.95 -5.74 4.71
C LYS A 16 -10.79 -6.73 4.68
N ALA A 17 -10.33 -7.16 5.85
CA ALA A 17 -9.24 -8.12 5.92
C ALA A 17 -9.56 -9.41 5.16
N SER A 18 -10.80 -9.90 5.28
CA SER A 18 -11.22 -11.10 4.56
C SER A 18 -11.18 -10.92 3.04
N GLU A 19 -11.58 -9.74 2.58
CA GLU A 19 -11.55 -9.44 1.15
C GLU A 19 -10.11 -9.36 0.64
N MET A 20 -9.25 -8.71 1.41
CA MET A 20 -7.86 -8.56 1.02
C MET A 20 -7.13 -9.90 1.02
N SER A 21 -7.34 -10.74 2.03
CA SER A 21 -6.70 -12.05 2.08
C SER A 21 -7.11 -12.92 0.88
N ALA A 22 -8.39 -12.87 0.52
CA ALA A 22 -8.88 -13.59 -0.65
C ALA A 22 -8.23 -13.06 -1.93
N ALA A 23 -8.15 -11.74 -2.08
CA ALA A 23 -7.56 -11.13 -3.27
C ALA A 23 -6.06 -11.45 -3.39
N LEU A 24 -5.36 -11.53 -2.26
CA LEU A 24 -3.95 -11.87 -2.23
C LEU A 24 -3.69 -13.38 -2.37
N GLY A 25 -4.72 -14.19 -2.17
CA GLY A 25 -4.57 -15.63 -2.19
C GLY A 25 -3.88 -16.20 -0.96
N ILE A 26 -4.08 -15.58 0.19
CA ILE A 26 -3.47 -16.01 1.46
C ILE A 26 -4.55 -16.15 2.52
N SER A 27 -4.21 -16.79 3.63
CA SER A 27 -5.15 -16.95 4.74
C SER A 27 -5.31 -15.63 5.50
N SER A 28 -6.43 -15.48 6.18
CA SER A 28 -6.68 -14.32 7.03
C SER A 28 -5.65 -14.23 8.16
N SER A 29 -5.25 -15.38 8.69
CA SER A 29 -4.23 -15.43 9.74
C SER A 29 -2.88 -14.91 9.25
N TYR A 30 -2.50 -15.31 8.04
CA TYR A 30 -1.24 -14.84 7.46
C TYR A 30 -1.29 -13.35 7.17
N LEU A 31 -2.42 -12.85 6.66
CA LEU A 31 -2.59 -11.43 6.46
C LEU A 31 -2.43 -10.67 7.77
N SER A 32 -3.06 -11.16 8.82
CA SER A 32 -2.97 -10.54 10.15
C SER A 32 -1.50 -10.48 10.63
N GLU A 33 -0.76 -11.56 10.42
CA GLU A 33 0.65 -11.59 10.81
C GLU A 33 1.48 -10.57 10.04
N ILE A 34 1.20 -10.42 8.75
CA ILE A 34 1.89 -9.42 7.91
C ILE A 34 1.55 -8.01 8.41
N GLU A 35 0.27 -7.73 8.59
CA GLU A 35 -0.18 -6.38 8.95
C GLU A 35 0.21 -5.99 10.38
N ASN A 36 0.46 -6.97 11.23
CA ASN A 36 0.93 -6.72 12.60
C ASN A 36 2.44 -6.83 12.74
N ASN A 37 3.15 -6.88 11.64
CA ASN A 37 4.61 -6.92 11.58
C ASN A 37 5.23 -8.15 12.24
N LYS A 38 4.46 -9.23 12.34
CA LYS A 38 4.97 -10.49 12.86
C LYS A 38 5.66 -11.30 11.80
N LYS A 39 5.32 -11.05 10.52
CA LYS A 39 5.98 -11.68 9.38
C LYS A 39 6.23 -10.66 8.31
N GLN A 40 7.35 -10.81 7.62
CA GLN A 40 7.68 -9.97 6.48
C GLN A 40 6.93 -10.47 5.24
N PRO A 41 6.25 -9.60 4.52
CA PRO A 41 5.66 -10.00 3.25
C PRO A 41 6.76 -10.25 2.22
N SER A 42 6.53 -11.25 1.37
CA SER A 42 7.43 -11.49 0.24
C SER A 42 7.26 -10.38 -0.79
N LEU A 43 8.24 -10.26 -1.68
CA LEU A 43 8.15 -9.31 -2.79
C LEU A 43 6.94 -9.63 -3.67
N GLU A 44 6.65 -10.91 -3.85
CA GLU A 44 5.48 -11.34 -4.61
C GLU A 44 4.19 -10.83 -4.00
N ILE A 45 4.05 -10.92 -2.68
CA ILE A 45 2.86 -10.42 -1.99
C ILE A 45 2.77 -8.90 -2.11
N LEU A 46 3.89 -8.20 -1.98
CA LEU A 46 3.91 -6.76 -2.15
C LEU A 46 3.50 -6.34 -3.55
N GLN A 47 3.92 -7.11 -4.56
CA GLN A 47 3.51 -6.85 -5.93
C GLN A 47 2.00 -7.04 -6.10
N LYS A 48 1.43 -8.06 -5.47
CA LYS A 48 -0.02 -8.27 -5.51
C LYS A 48 -0.76 -7.12 -4.85
N TYR A 49 -0.27 -6.60 -3.73
CA TYR A 49 -0.84 -5.42 -3.11
C TYR A 49 -0.82 -4.23 -4.07
N ALA A 50 0.32 -4.01 -4.69
CA ALA A 50 0.47 -2.90 -5.64
C ALA A 50 -0.50 -3.04 -6.81
N ASP A 51 -0.65 -4.25 -7.32
CA ASP A 51 -1.58 -4.53 -8.41
C ASP A 51 -3.02 -4.26 -8.00
N ILE A 52 -3.41 -4.69 -6.80
CA ILE A 52 -4.76 -4.47 -6.30
C ILE A 52 -5.05 -2.99 -6.15
N TYR A 53 -4.09 -2.22 -5.65
CA TYR A 53 -4.26 -0.79 -5.46
C TYR A 53 -4.05 0.03 -6.72
N GLY A 54 -3.56 -0.59 -7.80
CA GLY A 54 -3.28 0.13 -9.03
C GLY A 54 -2.14 1.10 -8.92
N ILE A 55 -1.15 0.79 -8.10
CA ILE A 55 0.04 1.62 -7.92
C ILE A 55 1.28 0.80 -8.25
N LYS A 56 2.40 1.49 -8.39
CA LYS A 56 3.67 0.81 -8.64
C LYS A 56 4.22 0.23 -7.34
N LEU A 57 4.90 -0.89 -7.45
CA LEU A 57 5.57 -1.51 -6.30
C LEU A 57 6.54 -0.52 -5.66
N SER A 58 7.26 0.25 -6.47
CA SER A 58 8.18 1.27 -5.95
C SER A 58 7.46 2.31 -5.11
N SER A 59 6.24 2.68 -5.50
CA SER A 59 5.43 3.63 -4.73
C SER A 59 5.06 3.06 -3.38
N LEU A 60 4.71 1.79 -3.34
CA LEU A 60 4.36 1.12 -2.09
C LEU A 60 5.55 1.06 -1.14
N ILE A 61 6.73 0.74 -1.65
CA ILE A 61 7.94 0.69 -0.86
C ILE A 61 8.31 2.08 -0.34
N LEU A 62 8.14 3.09 -1.18
CA LEU A 62 8.43 4.47 -0.81
C LEU A 62 7.49 4.95 0.30
N LEU A 63 6.23 4.55 0.25
CA LEU A 63 5.28 4.82 1.33
C LEU A 63 5.75 4.25 2.65
N SER A 64 6.29 3.04 2.63
CA SER A 64 6.81 2.40 3.82
C SER A 64 7.95 3.21 4.45
N GLU A 65 8.86 3.71 3.63
CA GLU A 65 9.97 4.53 4.11
C GLU A 65 9.47 5.85 4.68
N ASN A 66 8.53 6.48 3.99
CA ASN A 66 7.95 7.74 4.46
C ASN A 66 7.19 7.54 5.76
N PHE A 67 6.50 6.42 5.90
CA PHE A 67 5.79 6.11 7.14
C PHE A 67 6.76 6.02 8.32
N ASN A 68 7.88 5.32 8.14
CA ASN A 68 8.88 5.19 9.20
C ASN A 68 9.40 6.54 9.66
N LYS A 69 9.67 7.44 8.74
CA LYS A 69 10.13 8.79 9.06
C LYS A 69 9.06 9.57 9.81
N ILE A 70 7.83 9.48 9.34
CA ILE A 70 6.72 10.25 9.90
C ILE A 70 6.35 9.76 11.29
N THR A 71 6.37 8.45 11.52
CA THR A 71 6.09 7.92 12.85
C THR A 71 7.15 8.34 13.86
N THR A 72 8.39 8.45 13.43
CA THR A 72 9.47 8.96 14.27
C THR A 72 9.18 10.40 14.71
N GLU A 73 8.60 11.19 13.82
CA GLU A 73 8.22 12.57 14.09
C GLU A 73 6.85 12.70 14.72
N ASN A 74 6.13 11.60 14.84
CA ASN A 74 4.77 11.57 15.40
C ASN A 74 3.79 12.47 14.64
N LYS A 75 3.80 12.40 13.33
CA LYS A 75 3.00 13.25 12.44
C LYS A 75 2.01 12.41 11.63
N SER A 76 1.04 11.81 12.32
CA SER A 76 0.09 10.91 11.66
C SER A 76 -0.72 11.59 10.56
N ASN A 77 -1.09 12.86 10.75
CA ASN A 77 -1.83 13.60 9.72
C ASN A 77 -1.00 13.80 8.46
N VAL A 78 0.29 14.08 8.65
CA VAL A 78 1.22 14.23 7.53
C VAL A 78 1.38 12.91 6.80
N PHE A 79 1.45 11.81 7.55
CA PHE A 79 1.53 10.49 6.96
C PHE A 79 0.31 10.19 6.07
N ILE A 80 -0.88 10.41 6.59
CA ILE A 80 -2.11 10.15 5.84
C ILE A 80 -2.14 10.98 4.57
N ARG A 81 -1.82 12.27 4.67
CA ARG A 81 -1.79 13.15 3.52
C ARG A 81 -0.77 12.68 2.48
N ASN A 82 0.43 12.34 2.93
CA ASN A 82 1.46 11.86 2.02
C ASN A 82 1.06 10.56 1.35
N MET A 83 0.45 9.65 2.10
CA MET A 83 -0.04 8.40 1.53
C MET A 83 -1.09 8.66 0.46
N MET A 84 -2.03 9.53 0.74
CA MET A 84 -3.07 9.88 -0.23
C MET A 84 -2.47 10.52 -1.48
N MET A 85 -1.49 11.40 -1.30
CA MET A 85 -0.83 12.02 -2.45
C MET A 85 -0.09 11.00 -3.30
N HIS A 86 0.59 10.05 -2.67
CA HIS A 86 1.27 8.99 -3.41
C HIS A 86 0.30 8.10 -4.16
N LEU A 87 -0.83 7.79 -3.54
CA LEU A 87 -1.86 6.99 -4.20
C LEU A 87 -2.46 7.74 -5.39
N ILE A 88 -2.76 9.01 -5.20
CA ILE A 88 -3.29 9.84 -6.27
C ILE A 88 -2.28 9.98 -7.40
N ASN A 89 -1.02 10.22 -7.06
CA ASN A 89 0.03 10.33 -8.07
C ASN A 89 0.22 9.02 -8.83
N GLY A 90 0.14 7.89 -8.13
CA GLY A 90 0.20 6.59 -8.77
C GLY A 90 -0.94 6.38 -9.74
N MET A 91 -2.15 6.71 -9.34
CA MET A 91 -3.32 6.63 -10.21
C MET A 91 -3.22 7.59 -11.38
N SER A 92 -2.84 8.84 -11.10
CA SER A 92 -2.68 9.86 -12.14
C SER A 92 -1.61 9.46 -13.15
N LYS A 93 -0.53 8.86 -12.65
CA LYS A 93 0.56 8.43 -13.51
C LYS A 93 0.11 7.31 -14.45
N ASP A 94 -0.68 6.37 -13.93
CA ASP A 94 -1.23 5.30 -14.76
C ASP A 94 -2.16 5.86 -15.83
N LEU A 95 -3.02 6.78 -15.45
CA LEU A 95 -3.91 7.43 -16.38
C LEU A 95 -3.13 8.31 -17.37
N GLY A 96 -2.11 9.01 -16.86
CA GLY A 96 -1.27 9.86 -17.70
C GLY A 96 -0.50 9.06 -18.74
N GLU A 97 -0.01 7.91 -18.35
CA GLU A 97 0.68 7.03 -19.29
C GLU A 97 -0.22 6.60 -20.42
N LYS A 98 -1.48 6.25 -20.09
CA LYS A 98 -2.46 5.89 -21.12
C LYS A 98 -2.77 7.07 -22.04
N ASN A 99 -2.88 8.25 -21.48
CA ASN A 99 -3.14 9.46 -22.27
C ASN A 99 -1.95 9.79 -23.17
N GLU A 100 -0.74 9.65 -22.63
CA GLU A 100 0.47 9.89 -23.40
C GLU A 100 0.61 8.91 -24.54
N GLU A 101 0.23 7.67 -24.32
CA GLU A 101 0.27 6.66 -25.38
C GLU A 101 -0.72 6.98 -26.49
N SER A 102 -1.85 7.60 -26.15
CA SER A 102 -2.85 7.96 -27.13
C SER A 102 -2.46 9.20 -27.92
N ASP A 103 -1.53 9.97 -27.41
CA ASP A 103 -1.02 11.12 -28.10
C ASP A 103 0.05 10.72 -29.12
#